data_1845615da4939385200a2d1c481111ca
#
_entry.id   1845615da4939385200a2d1c481111ca
#
_cell.length_a   1.000
_cell.length_b   1.000
_cell.length_c   1.000
_cell.angle_alpha   90.00
_cell.angle_beta   90.00
_cell.angle_gamma   90.00
#
_symmetry.space_group_name_H-M   'P 1'
#
loop_
_entity.id
_entity.type
_entity.pdbx_description
1 polymer ?
#
loop_
_entity_poly.entity_id
_entity_poly.type
_entity_poly.pdbx_seq_one_letter_code
_entity_poly.pdbx_strand_id
1 'polypeptide(L)'
;MAGRAYRFPRATRLKRRRLIRPLFDRDRDDVGTVAVGCVRLLFRTVAREETGYDTPVQIGFAPGRIRGAVVRNRVRRLLREGYRVRQHVLVDRFQQRPDTLTVMVLFRGREEAASTCIPRDLPKALERLAARFMP
;
A
#
# COMPACT_ATOMS: atom_id res chain seq x y z
N MET A 1 3.80 22.80 -7.77
CA MET A 1 2.36 22.68 -7.89
C MET A 1 1.86 21.56 -7.01
N ALA A 2 1.05 21.93 -6.04
CA ALA A 2 0.59 21.00 -5.02
C ALA A 2 -0.13 19.77 -5.61
N GLY A 3 -0.95 19.96 -6.64
CA GLY A 3 -1.69 18.87 -7.25
C GLY A 3 -0.81 17.79 -7.86
N ARG A 4 0.36 18.16 -8.38
CA ARG A 4 1.29 17.20 -8.96
C ARG A 4 2.05 16.41 -7.91
N ALA A 5 2.33 17.01 -6.76
CA ALA A 5 3.04 16.33 -5.68
C ALA A 5 2.27 15.13 -5.14
N TYR A 6 0.94 15.13 -5.34
CA TYR A 6 0.07 14.08 -4.81
C TYR A 6 -0.51 13.18 -5.90
N ARG A 7 -0.01 13.28 -7.12
CA ARG A 7 -0.44 12.36 -8.18
C ARG A 7 -0.03 10.93 -7.83
N PHE A 8 -0.82 9.99 -8.34
CA PHE A 8 -0.54 8.57 -8.21
C PHE A 8 -0.05 8.04 -9.57
N PRO A 9 1.25 8.22 -9.89
CA PRO A 9 1.79 7.87 -11.20
C PRO A 9 1.74 6.38 -11.48
N ARG A 10 1.76 6.04 -12.75
CA ARG A 10 1.75 4.63 -13.18
C ARG A 10 2.90 3.83 -12.57
N ALA A 11 4.09 4.44 -12.45
CA ALA A 11 5.26 3.77 -11.90
C ALA A 11 5.06 3.31 -10.46
N THR A 12 4.19 3.97 -9.68
CA THR A 12 3.95 3.63 -8.30
C THR A 12 2.79 2.67 -8.10
N ARG A 13 2.11 2.26 -9.19
CA ARG A 13 0.99 1.34 -9.10
C ARG A 13 1.47 -0.10 -9.17
N LEU A 14 1.13 -0.89 -8.17
CA LEU A 14 1.45 -2.31 -8.14
C LEU A 14 0.44 -3.06 -8.99
N LYS A 15 0.86 -3.50 -10.19
CA LYS A 15 -0.02 -4.14 -11.16
C LYS A 15 0.44 -5.52 -11.62
N ARG A 16 1.75 -5.77 -11.63
CA ARG A 16 2.28 -7.04 -12.14
C ARG A 16 1.86 -8.19 -11.25
N ARG A 17 1.22 -9.18 -11.85
CA ARG A 17 0.72 -10.35 -11.13
C ARG A 17 1.84 -11.09 -10.38
N ARG A 18 3.00 -11.19 -11.00
CA ARG A 18 4.15 -11.86 -10.36
C ARG A 18 4.67 -11.14 -9.12
N LEU A 19 4.33 -9.86 -8.96
CA LEU A 19 4.69 -9.09 -7.76
C LEU A 19 3.56 -9.10 -6.73
N ILE A 20 2.32 -9.25 -7.20
CA ILE A 20 1.15 -9.25 -6.30
C ILE A 20 0.95 -10.62 -5.64
N ARG A 21 1.04 -11.70 -6.42
CA ARG A 21 0.79 -13.05 -5.90
C ARG A 21 1.62 -13.42 -4.68
N PRO A 22 2.93 -13.14 -4.65
CA PRO A 22 3.73 -13.48 -3.47
C PRO A 22 3.23 -12.82 -2.19
N LEU A 23 2.64 -11.62 -2.27
CA LEU A 23 2.14 -10.91 -1.09
C LEU A 23 1.01 -11.65 -0.39
N PHE A 24 0.29 -12.50 -1.11
CA PHE A 24 -0.83 -13.29 -0.56
C PHE A 24 -0.45 -14.74 -0.24
N ASP A 25 0.81 -15.09 -0.44
CA ASP A 25 1.29 -16.44 -0.17
C ASP A 25 1.73 -16.54 1.29
N ARG A 26 0.96 -17.28 2.09
CA ARG A 26 1.20 -17.41 3.52
C ARG A 26 2.42 -18.24 3.86
N ASP A 27 2.91 -19.03 2.90
CA ASP A 27 4.07 -19.91 3.12
C ASP A 27 5.40 -19.19 2.89
N ARG A 28 5.37 -17.95 2.41
CA ARG A 28 6.60 -17.19 2.18
C ARG A 28 7.06 -16.50 3.44
N ASP A 29 8.37 -16.59 3.69
CA ASP A 29 8.99 -15.93 4.83
C ASP A 29 9.52 -14.53 4.51
N ASP A 30 9.51 -14.14 3.22
CA ASP A 30 9.96 -12.81 2.80
C ASP A 30 8.82 -11.78 2.69
N VAL A 31 7.62 -12.15 3.12
CA VAL A 31 6.46 -11.24 3.12
C VAL A 31 6.15 -10.85 4.55
N GLY A 32 6.10 -9.53 4.78
CA GLY A 32 5.73 -9.00 6.08
C GLY A 32 4.28 -8.55 6.13
N THR A 33 3.77 -8.39 7.33
CA THR A 33 2.39 -7.94 7.57
C THR A 33 2.37 -6.91 8.68
N VAL A 34 1.62 -5.83 8.45
CA VAL A 34 1.29 -4.84 9.48
C VAL A 34 -0.22 -4.71 9.50
N ALA A 35 -0.83 -4.86 10.68
CA ALA A 35 -2.27 -4.71 10.84
C ALA A 35 -2.57 -3.65 11.90
N VAL A 36 -3.41 -2.67 11.53
CA VAL A 36 -3.85 -1.63 12.46
C VAL A 36 -5.34 -1.42 12.21
N GLY A 37 -6.17 -1.80 13.17
CA GLY A 37 -7.61 -1.64 13.05
C GLY A 37 -8.18 -2.26 11.79
N CYS A 38 -8.80 -1.45 10.94
CA CYS A 38 -9.45 -1.93 9.72
C CYS A 38 -8.50 -2.03 8.51
N VAL A 39 -7.21 -1.79 8.69
CA VAL A 39 -6.24 -1.78 7.59
C VAL A 39 -5.18 -2.84 7.82
N ARG A 40 -4.84 -3.55 6.74
CA ARG A 40 -3.75 -4.53 6.76
C ARG A 40 -2.83 -4.25 5.58
N LEU A 41 -1.54 -4.23 5.83
CA LEU A 41 -0.52 -4.05 4.80
C LEU A 41 0.25 -5.35 4.64
N LEU A 42 0.32 -5.85 3.41
CA LEU A 42 1.19 -6.95 3.04
C LEU A 42 2.35 -6.35 2.24
N PHE A 43 3.59 -6.69 2.57
CA PHE A 43 4.71 -6.04 1.94
C PHE A 43 5.89 -6.98 1.73
N ARG A 44 6.68 -6.68 0.69
CA ARG A 44 7.88 -7.42 0.33
C ARG A 44 8.80 -6.49 -0.45
N THR A 45 10.10 -6.60 -0.25
CA THR A 45 11.07 -5.88 -1.07
C THR A 45 11.47 -6.73 -2.26
N VAL A 46 11.64 -6.09 -3.41
CA VAL A 46 12.07 -6.76 -4.64
C VAL A 46 13.17 -5.92 -5.29
N ALA A 47 13.94 -6.53 -6.17
CA ALA A 47 14.90 -5.77 -6.98
C ALA A 47 14.12 -4.74 -7.82
N ARG A 48 14.66 -3.53 -7.90
CA ARG A 48 13.94 -2.43 -8.57
C ARG A 48 13.64 -2.74 -10.04
N GLU A 49 14.53 -3.48 -10.70
CA GLU A 49 14.37 -3.89 -12.08
C GLU A 49 13.13 -4.76 -12.30
N GLU A 50 12.73 -5.53 -11.29
CA GLU A 50 11.56 -6.40 -11.39
C GLU A 50 10.27 -5.63 -11.58
N THR A 51 10.22 -4.38 -11.16
CA THR A 51 9.02 -3.54 -11.30
C THR A 51 8.86 -2.96 -12.69
N GLY A 52 9.96 -2.89 -13.46
CA GLY A 52 9.96 -2.23 -14.77
C GLY A 52 10.04 -0.72 -14.67
N TYR A 53 10.23 -0.16 -13.49
CA TYR A 53 10.30 1.28 -13.26
C TYR A 53 11.37 1.60 -12.23
N ASP A 54 11.89 2.81 -12.28
CA ASP A 54 12.78 3.32 -11.25
C ASP A 54 11.95 4.01 -10.17
N THR A 55 11.36 3.19 -9.31
CA THR A 55 10.46 3.68 -8.25
C THR A 55 10.82 3.06 -6.91
N PRO A 56 10.83 3.85 -5.84
CA PRO A 56 11.12 3.30 -4.49
C PRO A 56 9.97 2.44 -3.94
N VAL A 57 8.73 2.71 -4.35
CA VAL A 57 7.55 2.02 -3.81
C VAL A 57 6.57 1.73 -4.93
N GLN A 58 6.00 0.52 -4.91
CA GLN A 58 4.81 0.20 -5.70
C GLN A 58 3.72 -0.29 -4.76
N ILE A 59 2.51 0.23 -4.92
CA ILE A 59 1.44 -0.02 -3.97
C ILE A 59 0.13 -0.29 -4.70
N GLY A 60 -0.65 -1.23 -4.15
CA GLY A 60 -1.97 -1.57 -4.64
C GLY A 60 -2.97 -1.51 -3.50
N PHE A 61 -4.24 -1.45 -3.84
CA PHE A 61 -5.33 -1.27 -2.87
C PHE A 61 -6.42 -2.30 -3.13
N ALA A 62 -6.81 -3.03 -2.09
CA ALA A 62 -7.84 -4.05 -2.17
C ALA A 62 -8.94 -3.74 -1.15
N PRO A 63 -10.21 -3.67 -1.61
CA PRO A 63 -11.33 -3.31 -0.72
C PRO A 63 -11.79 -4.45 0.19
N GLY A 64 -11.23 -5.65 0.04
CA GLY A 64 -11.66 -6.79 0.83
C GLY A 64 -12.93 -7.44 0.27
N ARG A 65 -13.67 -8.11 1.15
CA ARG A 65 -14.86 -8.89 0.76
C ARG A 65 -16.11 -8.04 0.77
N ILE A 66 -16.09 -6.93 0.07
CA ILE A 66 -17.25 -6.05 -0.02
C ILE A 66 -17.98 -6.36 -1.33
N ARG A 67 -19.31 -6.53 -1.25
CA ARG A 67 -20.15 -6.72 -2.42
C ARG A 67 -20.49 -5.39 -3.05
N GLY A 68 -20.63 -5.39 -4.37
CA GLY A 68 -21.02 -4.21 -5.12
C GLY A 68 -19.83 -3.38 -5.58
N ALA A 69 -19.79 -3.14 -6.89
CA ALA A 69 -18.69 -2.45 -7.52
C ALA A 69 -18.56 -1.00 -7.03
N VAL A 70 -19.70 -0.33 -6.80
CA VAL A 70 -19.69 1.06 -6.36
C VAL A 70 -19.03 1.21 -5.00
N VAL A 71 -19.41 0.33 -4.04
CA VAL A 71 -18.86 0.38 -2.69
C VAL A 71 -17.39 -0.01 -2.70
N ARG A 72 -17.03 -1.05 -3.46
CA ARG A 72 -15.62 -1.46 -3.56
C ARG A 72 -14.76 -0.33 -4.12
N ASN A 73 -15.25 0.37 -5.14
CA ASN A 73 -14.52 1.48 -5.73
C ASN A 73 -14.38 2.64 -4.75
N ARG A 74 -15.41 2.89 -3.94
CA ARG A 74 -15.35 3.94 -2.91
C ARG A 74 -14.30 3.60 -1.84
N VAL A 75 -14.29 2.36 -1.37
CA VAL A 75 -13.30 1.93 -0.37
C VAL A 75 -11.89 2.01 -0.95
N ARG A 76 -11.72 1.53 -2.19
CA ARG A 76 -10.42 1.60 -2.86
C ARG A 76 -9.93 3.04 -2.98
N ARG A 77 -10.84 3.96 -3.28
CA ARG A 77 -10.54 5.40 -3.37
C ARG A 77 -10.11 5.98 -2.03
N LEU A 78 -10.80 5.58 -0.94
CA LEU A 78 -10.44 6.02 0.40
C LEU A 78 -9.03 5.55 0.79
N LEU A 79 -8.70 4.31 0.48
CA LEU A 79 -7.37 3.77 0.74
C LEU A 79 -6.31 4.50 -0.07
N ARG A 80 -6.57 4.71 -1.36
CA ARG A 80 -5.64 5.41 -2.25
C ARG A 80 -5.39 6.83 -1.79
N GLU A 81 -6.46 7.53 -1.43
CA GLU A 81 -6.36 8.91 -0.97
C GLU A 81 -5.59 9.01 0.34
N GLY A 82 -5.84 8.10 1.27
CA GLY A 82 -5.11 8.05 2.52
C GLY A 82 -3.62 7.82 2.32
N TYR A 83 -3.26 6.96 1.39
CA TYR A 83 -1.86 6.74 1.05
C TYR A 83 -1.25 7.95 0.34
N ARG A 84 -1.98 8.50 -0.64
CA ARG A 84 -1.48 9.59 -1.48
C ARG A 84 -0.94 10.75 -0.66
N VAL A 85 -1.68 11.13 0.38
CA VAL A 85 -1.30 12.28 1.21
C VAL A 85 -0.20 11.94 2.22
N ARG A 86 0.11 10.65 2.41
CA ARG A 86 1.11 10.19 3.37
C ARG A 86 2.24 9.38 2.72
N GLN A 87 2.29 9.34 1.39
CA GLN A 87 3.24 8.47 0.68
C GLN A 87 4.70 8.73 1.04
N HIS A 88 5.03 9.95 1.44
CA HIS A 88 6.41 10.31 1.83
C HIS A 88 6.93 9.42 2.97
N VAL A 89 6.05 8.92 3.83
CA VAL A 89 6.43 8.05 4.94
C VAL A 89 7.18 6.81 4.46
N LEU A 90 6.73 6.23 3.33
CA LEU A 90 7.39 5.06 2.74
C LEU A 90 8.42 5.45 1.68
N VAL A 91 8.09 6.42 0.83
CA VAL A 91 8.94 6.82 -0.27
C VAL A 91 10.30 7.30 0.23
N ASP A 92 10.31 8.12 1.28
CA ASP A 92 11.57 8.65 1.81
C ASP A 92 12.47 7.55 2.36
N ARG A 93 11.88 6.49 2.90
CA ARG A 93 12.64 5.34 3.42
C ARG A 93 13.34 4.55 2.32
N PHE A 94 12.71 4.46 1.14
CA PHE A 94 13.22 3.61 0.06
C PHE A 94 13.91 4.38 -1.05
N GLN A 95 13.92 5.70 -1.00
CA GLN A 95 14.49 6.50 -2.06
C GLN A 95 15.98 6.24 -2.25
N GLN A 96 16.71 6.04 -1.14
CA GLN A 96 18.15 5.78 -1.17
C GLN A 96 18.50 4.30 -1.28
N ARG A 97 17.51 3.42 -1.27
CA ARG A 97 17.75 1.98 -1.35
C ARG A 97 17.75 1.50 -2.80
N PRO A 98 18.49 0.43 -3.09
CA PRO A 98 18.49 -0.13 -4.44
C PRO A 98 17.25 -0.97 -4.74
N ASP A 99 16.51 -1.39 -3.73
CA ASP A 99 15.32 -2.22 -3.88
C ASP A 99 14.05 -1.37 -3.88
N THR A 100 12.95 -2.01 -4.24
CA THR A 100 11.62 -1.40 -4.22
C THR A 100 10.76 -2.12 -3.20
N LEU A 101 10.00 -1.34 -2.41
CA LEU A 101 9.00 -1.88 -1.51
C LEU A 101 7.69 -2.09 -2.27
N THR A 102 7.21 -3.32 -2.30
CA THR A 102 5.87 -3.62 -2.85
C THR A 102 4.91 -3.79 -1.69
N VAL A 103 3.75 -3.13 -1.78
CA VAL A 103 2.77 -3.12 -0.69
C VAL A 103 1.37 -3.33 -1.26
N MET A 104 0.60 -4.19 -0.61
CA MET A 104 -0.83 -4.30 -0.86
C MET A 104 -1.57 -3.82 0.39
N VAL A 105 -2.39 -2.79 0.22
CA VAL A 105 -3.19 -2.21 1.30
C VAL A 105 -4.58 -2.84 1.25
N LEU A 106 -4.96 -3.51 2.33
CA LEU A 106 -6.23 -4.24 2.42
C LEU A 106 -7.15 -3.56 3.43
N PHE A 107 -8.41 -3.42 3.06
CA PHE A 107 -9.45 -3.02 4.00
C PHE A 107 -10.09 -4.27 4.59
N ARG A 108 -10.20 -4.32 5.92
CA ARG A 108 -10.73 -5.48 6.63
C ARG A 108 -11.81 -5.08 7.62
N GLY A 109 -12.52 -4.00 7.34
CA GLY A 109 -13.59 -3.55 8.19
C GLY A 109 -14.95 -3.66 7.53
N ARG A 110 -15.94 -3.08 8.18
CA ARG A 110 -17.28 -2.94 7.63
C ARG A 110 -17.32 -1.72 6.73
N GLU A 111 -18.04 -1.84 5.63
CA GLU A 111 -18.13 -0.75 4.65
C GLU A 111 -18.66 0.54 5.27
N GLU A 112 -19.59 0.43 6.23
CA GLU A 112 -20.18 1.60 6.89
C GLU A 112 -19.16 2.38 7.70
N ALA A 113 -18.11 1.72 8.17
CA ALA A 113 -17.08 2.35 8.98
C ALA A 113 -15.88 2.84 8.16
N ALA A 114 -15.84 2.54 6.86
CA ALA A 114 -14.67 2.80 6.03
C ALA A 114 -14.21 4.26 6.07
N SER A 115 -15.16 5.21 5.93
CA SER A 115 -14.84 6.63 5.89
C SER A 115 -14.28 7.16 7.22
N THR A 116 -14.56 6.46 8.32
CA THR A 116 -14.07 6.83 9.65
C THR A 116 -12.78 6.09 10.00
N CYS A 117 -12.75 4.77 9.77
CA CYS A 117 -11.62 3.96 10.23
C CYS A 117 -10.40 4.06 9.33
N ILE A 118 -10.56 4.22 8.03
CA ILE A 118 -9.40 4.31 7.13
C ILE A 118 -8.55 5.56 7.44
N PRO A 119 -9.12 6.77 7.54
CA PRO A 119 -8.31 7.94 7.90
C PRO A 119 -7.65 7.84 9.27
N ARG A 120 -8.24 7.07 10.19
CA ARG A 120 -7.68 6.87 11.53
C ARG A 120 -6.55 5.84 11.53
N ASP A 121 -6.74 4.73 10.83
CA ASP A 121 -5.86 3.56 10.97
C ASP A 121 -4.75 3.49 9.92
N LEU A 122 -5.01 3.97 8.69
CA LEU A 122 -4.02 3.87 7.62
C LEU A 122 -2.73 4.64 7.90
N PRO A 123 -2.78 5.89 8.43
CA PRO A 123 -1.54 6.58 8.76
C PRO A 123 -0.69 5.82 9.77
N LYS A 124 -1.32 5.21 10.78
CA LYS A 124 -0.61 4.42 11.78
C LYS A 124 0.03 3.18 11.18
N ALA A 125 -0.67 2.53 10.26
CA ALA A 125 -0.16 1.35 9.57
C ALA A 125 1.07 1.70 8.73
N LEU A 126 1.01 2.81 7.99
CA LEU A 126 2.13 3.28 7.17
C LEU A 126 3.35 3.60 8.04
N GLU A 127 3.15 4.23 9.17
CA GLU A 127 4.25 4.55 10.09
C GLU A 127 4.87 3.28 10.67
N ARG A 128 4.06 2.30 11.04
CA ARG A 128 4.57 1.01 11.54
C ARG A 128 5.36 0.27 10.47
N LEU A 129 4.88 0.32 9.23
CA LEU A 129 5.60 -0.30 8.11
C LEU A 129 6.95 0.38 7.91
N ALA A 130 6.97 1.71 7.87
CA ALA A 130 8.20 2.47 7.70
C ALA A 130 9.21 2.16 8.81
N ALA A 131 8.74 1.97 10.04
CA ALA A 131 9.59 1.66 11.18
C ALA A 131 10.32 0.32 11.02
N ARG A 132 9.74 -0.63 10.24
CA ARG A 132 10.38 -1.92 9.96
C ARG A 132 11.67 -1.77 9.17
N PHE A 133 11.84 -0.64 8.49
CA PHE A 133 12.98 -0.37 7.62
C PHE A 133 13.85 0.77 8.14
N MET A 134 13.79 1.05 9.42
CA MET A 134 14.69 2.02 10.03
C MET A 134 16.09 1.45 10.12
N PRO A 135 17.13 2.28 9.87
CA PRO A 135 18.50 1.82 10.00
C PRO A 135 18.87 1.48 11.44
#